data_b3fe0b92e67bd74dd5aa443fca4b5b59
#
_entry.id   b3fe0b92e67bd74dd5aa443fca4b5b59
#
_cell.length_a   1.000
_cell.length_b   1.000
_cell.length_c   1.000
_cell.angle_alpha   90.00
_cell.angle_beta   90.00
_cell.angle_gamma   90.00
#
_symmetry.space_group_name_H-M   'P 1'
#
loop_
_entity.id
_entity.type
_entity.pdbx_description
1 polymer ?
#
loop_
_entity_poly.entity_id
_entity_poly.type
_entity_poly.pdbx_seq_one_letter_code
_entity_poly.pdbx_strand_id
1 'polypeptide(L)'
;KILDLEQIEKLQLVTSNGVFNFSGNPDKFILFAEAERINSAYQFDPLFAINCSVVDPLPHQVEAVYKFLLPQPRIRFLLADDTGAGKTIMTGLLLKELLMRRIVERILIVTPGGLTKQWQEDEMGVKFNIPFKLVNREVFSSEPTVFQTSNHVVASIDFISREDVLNVLSQ
;
A
#
# COMPACT_ATOMS: atom_id res chain seq x y z
N LYS A 1 -2.06 -15.05 -18.29
CA LYS A 1 -3.36 -15.08 -17.55
C LYS A 1 -3.03 -14.90 -16.09
N ILE A 2 -3.40 -13.75 -15.53
CA ILE A 2 -3.24 -13.46 -14.11
C ILE A 2 -4.29 -14.31 -13.37
N LEU A 3 -3.85 -15.10 -12.39
CA LEU A 3 -4.75 -15.87 -11.54
C LEU A 3 -5.43 -14.91 -10.57
N ASP A 4 -6.74 -15.06 -10.41
CA ASP A 4 -7.55 -14.34 -9.44
C ASP A 4 -7.22 -14.85 -8.01
N LEU A 5 -7.31 -13.97 -7.01
CA LEU A 5 -7.04 -14.28 -5.60
C LEU A 5 -7.84 -15.49 -5.11
N GLU A 6 -9.09 -15.68 -5.56
CA GLU A 6 -9.89 -16.88 -5.26
C GLU A 6 -9.28 -18.19 -5.81
N GLN A 7 -8.48 -18.10 -6.88
CA GLN A 7 -7.82 -19.27 -7.45
C GLN A 7 -6.53 -19.61 -6.70
N ILE A 8 -5.92 -18.61 -6.06
CA ILE A 8 -4.72 -18.77 -5.23
C ILE A 8 -5.09 -19.40 -3.87
N GLU A 9 -6.21 -18.99 -3.26
CA GLU A 9 -6.71 -19.60 -2.02
C GLU A 9 -7.10 -21.10 -2.15
N LYS A 10 -7.43 -21.53 -3.37
CA LYS A 10 -7.72 -22.94 -3.66
C LYS A 10 -6.49 -23.82 -3.91
N LEU A 11 -5.28 -23.25 -3.84
CA LEU A 11 -4.05 -24.02 -3.88
C LEU A 11 -3.84 -24.70 -2.51
N GLN A 12 -4.45 -25.82 -2.31
CA GLN A 12 -4.13 -26.69 -1.17
C GLN A 12 -2.72 -27.24 -1.34
N LEU A 13 -1.86 -26.95 -0.36
CA LEU A 13 -0.62 -27.72 -0.18
C LEU A 13 -1.02 -29.20 0.04
N VAL A 14 -0.85 -30.01 -0.99
CA VAL A 14 -1.00 -31.45 -0.85
C VAL A 14 0.20 -31.96 -0.05
N THR A 15 0.06 -31.98 1.26
CA THR A 15 0.99 -32.70 2.14
C THR A 15 0.78 -34.19 1.93
N SER A 16 1.42 -34.76 0.92
CA SER A 16 1.61 -36.20 0.86
C SER A 16 2.71 -36.58 1.86
N ASN A 17 2.43 -37.50 2.73
CA ASN A 17 3.26 -38.12 3.75
C ASN A 17 4.78 -38.18 3.43
N GLY A 18 5.47 -37.07 3.41
CA GLY A 18 6.93 -36.97 3.35
C GLY A 18 7.63 -37.47 2.06
N VAL A 19 6.91 -37.93 1.07
CA VAL A 19 7.49 -38.39 -0.21
C VAL A 19 7.20 -37.34 -1.29
N PHE A 20 8.23 -36.65 -1.77
CA PHE A 20 8.13 -35.78 -2.94
C PHE A 20 7.77 -36.64 -4.15
N ASN A 21 6.55 -36.51 -4.62
CA ASN A 21 6.08 -37.28 -5.79
C ASN A 21 5.95 -36.35 -6.99
N PHE A 22 6.70 -35.74 -7.58
CA PHE A 22 6.66 -34.85 -8.75
C PHE A 22 5.42 -35.01 -9.68
N SER A 23 4.27 -35.41 -9.11
CA SER A 23 3.01 -35.62 -9.84
C SER A 23 2.17 -34.34 -10.01
N GLY A 24 2.65 -33.21 -9.48
CA GLY A 24 2.00 -31.90 -9.61
C GLY A 24 2.08 -31.38 -11.06
N ASN A 25 1.12 -30.49 -11.39
CA ASN A 25 1.15 -29.80 -12.68
C ASN A 25 2.36 -28.84 -12.74
N PRO A 26 3.30 -29.04 -13.69
CA PRO A 26 4.51 -28.23 -13.79
C PRO A 26 4.22 -26.74 -14.07
N ASP A 27 3.16 -26.43 -14.81
CA ASP A 27 2.82 -25.03 -15.12
C ASP A 27 2.38 -24.29 -13.85
N LYS A 28 1.66 -24.96 -12.94
CA LYS A 28 1.27 -24.39 -11.64
C LYS A 28 2.50 -24.16 -10.76
N PHE A 29 3.48 -25.05 -10.79
CA PHE A 29 4.72 -24.86 -10.05
C PHE A 29 5.51 -23.67 -10.56
N ILE A 30 5.64 -23.53 -11.88
CA ILE A 30 6.31 -22.39 -12.51
C ILE A 30 5.61 -21.09 -12.14
N LEU A 31 4.29 -21.02 -12.23
CA LEU A 31 3.49 -19.85 -11.82
C LEU A 31 3.68 -19.51 -10.35
N PHE A 32 3.69 -20.51 -9.47
CA PHE A 32 3.95 -20.30 -8.05
C PHE A 32 5.36 -19.77 -7.79
N ALA A 33 6.37 -20.37 -8.41
CA ALA A 33 7.76 -19.94 -8.26
C ALA A 33 7.98 -18.50 -8.77
N GLU A 34 7.36 -18.15 -9.89
CA GLU A 34 7.41 -16.77 -10.42
C GLU A 34 6.65 -15.78 -9.51
N ALA A 35 5.49 -16.17 -8.99
CA ALA A 35 4.76 -15.34 -8.03
C ALA A 35 5.56 -15.09 -6.76
N GLU A 36 6.22 -16.12 -6.22
CA GLU A 36 7.11 -15.98 -5.05
C GLU A 36 8.35 -15.13 -5.36
N ARG A 37 8.92 -15.26 -6.57
CA ARG A 37 10.02 -14.40 -7.00
C ARG A 37 9.63 -12.94 -7.05
N ILE A 38 8.46 -12.63 -7.61
CA ILE A 38 7.92 -11.27 -7.69
C ILE A 38 7.60 -10.75 -6.28
N ASN A 39 6.96 -11.55 -5.46
CA ASN A 39 6.64 -11.19 -4.07
C ASN A 39 7.87 -10.92 -3.20
N SER A 40 8.99 -11.57 -3.49
CA SER A 40 10.24 -11.43 -2.75
C SER A 40 11.21 -10.44 -3.39
N ALA A 41 10.84 -9.80 -4.51
CA ALA A 41 11.73 -8.90 -5.27
C ALA A 41 12.27 -7.74 -4.41
N TYR A 42 11.48 -7.23 -3.46
CA TYR A 42 11.90 -6.20 -2.52
C TYR A 42 13.10 -6.61 -1.64
N GLN A 43 13.32 -7.90 -1.44
CA GLN A 43 14.46 -8.40 -0.65
C GLN A 43 15.79 -8.23 -1.39
N PHE A 44 15.74 -8.17 -2.73
CA PHE A 44 16.91 -8.08 -3.60
C PHE A 44 17.12 -6.66 -4.15
N ASP A 45 16.08 -5.83 -4.13
CA ASP A 45 16.14 -4.44 -4.56
C ASP A 45 15.73 -3.51 -3.42
N PRO A 46 16.69 -2.89 -2.73
CA PRO A 46 16.40 -1.98 -1.62
C PRO A 46 15.65 -0.70 -2.03
N LEU A 47 15.62 -0.37 -3.33
CA LEU A 47 14.95 0.80 -3.91
C LEU A 47 13.73 0.41 -4.77
N PHE A 48 13.12 -0.72 -4.47
CA PHE A 48 12.09 -1.34 -5.29
C PHE A 48 10.88 -0.42 -5.55
N ALA A 49 10.45 0.36 -4.56
CA ALA A 49 9.34 1.30 -4.74
C ALA A 49 9.64 2.38 -5.78
N ILE A 50 10.89 2.85 -5.87
CA ILE A 50 11.32 3.83 -6.88
C ILE A 50 11.18 3.20 -8.27
N ASN A 51 11.72 2.01 -8.46
CA ASN A 51 11.72 1.31 -9.74
C ASN A 51 10.30 0.93 -10.22
N CYS A 52 9.35 0.80 -9.29
CA CYS A 52 7.95 0.47 -9.57
C CYS A 52 6.99 1.69 -9.54
N SER A 53 7.49 2.90 -9.48
CA SER A 53 6.70 4.14 -9.45
C SER A 53 6.97 5.00 -10.68
N VAL A 54 6.01 5.87 -11.02
CA VAL A 54 6.16 6.84 -12.12
C VAL A 54 6.69 8.16 -11.55
N VAL A 55 7.78 8.09 -10.79
CA VAL A 55 8.43 9.26 -10.18
C VAL A 55 9.94 9.15 -10.36
N ASP A 56 10.58 10.29 -10.49
CA ASP A 56 12.04 10.42 -10.45
C ASP A 56 12.42 11.23 -9.20
N PRO A 57 12.61 10.54 -8.05
CA PRO A 57 12.81 11.22 -6.79
C PRO A 57 14.21 11.85 -6.69
N LEU A 58 14.27 13.00 -6.08
CA LEU A 58 15.52 13.69 -5.80
C LEU A 58 16.32 12.98 -4.68
N PRO A 59 17.65 13.10 -4.66
CA PRO A 59 18.50 12.41 -3.67
C PRO A 59 18.08 12.62 -2.22
N HIS A 60 17.69 13.83 -1.84
CA HIS A 60 17.23 14.11 -0.47
C HIS A 60 15.92 13.40 -0.12
N GLN A 61 15.03 13.19 -1.11
CA GLN A 61 13.77 12.47 -0.92
C GLN A 61 14.01 10.97 -0.69
N VAL A 62 14.93 10.40 -1.45
CA VAL A 62 15.38 9.02 -1.27
C VAL A 62 16.04 8.86 0.09
N GLU A 63 16.95 9.75 0.45
CA GLU A 63 17.63 9.71 1.75
C GLU A 63 16.63 9.81 2.92
N ALA A 64 15.66 10.71 2.85
CA ALA A 64 14.64 10.86 3.87
C ALA A 64 13.86 9.56 4.10
N VAL A 65 13.46 8.87 3.04
CA VAL A 65 12.68 7.63 3.15
C VAL A 65 13.54 6.45 3.60
N TYR A 66 14.65 6.20 2.91
CA TYR A 66 15.40 4.95 3.10
C TYR A 66 16.38 4.99 4.27
N LYS A 67 16.90 6.18 4.62
CA LYS A 67 17.85 6.31 5.73
C LYS A 67 17.19 6.69 7.05
N PHE A 68 16.11 7.49 7.01
CA PHE A 68 15.53 8.03 8.23
C PHE A 68 14.15 7.45 8.58
N LEU A 69 13.28 7.20 7.60
CA LEU A 69 11.91 6.73 7.87
C LEU A 69 11.81 5.20 7.97
N LEU A 70 12.24 4.49 6.94
CA LEU A 70 12.08 3.02 6.87
C LEU A 70 12.82 2.24 7.97
N PRO A 71 14.00 2.66 8.47
CA PRO A 71 14.67 1.93 9.52
C PRO A 71 14.02 2.04 10.90
N GLN A 72 13.01 2.93 11.05
CA GLN A 72 12.34 3.13 12.33
C GLN A 72 11.41 1.94 12.65
N PRO A 73 11.51 1.33 13.82
CA PRO A 73 10.61 0.24 14.22
C PRO A 73 9.15 0.71 14.38
N ARG A 74 8.95 2.00 14.65
CA ARG A 74 7.68 2.69 14.71
C ARG A 74 7.81 4.04 14.05
N ILE A 75 7.16 4.23 12.92
CA ILE A 75 7.23 5.48 12.17
C ILE A 75 6.29 6.51 12.82
N ARG A 76 6.90 7.48 13.52
CA ARG A 76 6.27 8.72 13.96
C ARG A 76 7.18 9.86 13.58
N PHE A 77 6.91 10.51 12.47
CA PHE A 77 7.83 11.46 11.88
C PHE A 77 7.11 12.71 11.38
N LEU A 78 7.78 13.86 11.46
CA LEU A 78 7.34 15.12 10.90
C LEU A 78 8.25 15.47 9.72
N LEU A 79 7.70 15.54 8.51
CA LEU A 79 8.38 16.07 7.33
C LEU A 79 8.18 17.59 7.28
N ALA A 80 9.13 18.33 7.80
CA ALA A 80 9.08 19.79 7.96
C ALA A 80 9.93 20.54 6.90
N ASP A 81 9.89 20.04 5.68
CA ASP A 81 10.57 20.67 4.54
C ASP A 81 9.80 21.86 3.98
N ASP A 82 10.47 22.67 3.17
CA ASP A 82 9.88 23.79 2.46
C ASP A 82 8.76 23.35 1.50
N THR A 83 7.92 24.32 1.13
CA THR A 83 6.89 24.11 0.12
C THR A 83 7.56 23.74 -1.21
N GLY A 84 7.13 22.65 -1.83
CA GLY A 84 7.73 22.17 -3.09
C GLY A 84 8.91 21.19 -2.93
N ALA A 85 9.43 20.94 -1.73
CA ALA A 85 10.49 19.95 -1.51
C ALA A 85 10.09 18.49 -1.80
N GLY A 86 8.82 18.26 -2.14
CA GLY A 86 8.32 16.94 -2.52
C GLY A 86 7.95 16.04 -1.35
N LYS A 87 7.44 16.60 -0.25
CA LYS A 87 6.92 15.85 0.90
C LYS A 87 5.95 14.75 0.50
N THR A 88 5.11 15.01 -0.49
CA THR A 88 4.15 14.04 -1.04
C THR A 88 4.87 12.88 -1.73
N ILE A 89 5.97 13.17 -2.45
CA ILE A 89 6.80 12.13 -3.08
C ILE A 89 7.44 11.23 -2.01
N MET A 90 8.03 11.82 -0.96
CA MET A 90 8.58 11.07 0.16
C MET A 90 7.53 10.20 0.85
N THR A 91 6.33 10.75 1.07
CA THR A 91 5.21 10.00 1.65
C THR A 91 4.77 8.84 0.75
N GLY A 92 4.62 9.09 -0.55
CA GLY A 92 4.22 8.06 -1.51
C GLY A 92 5.26 6.94 -1.64
N LEU A 93 6.56 7.27 -1.67
CA LEU A 93 7.64 6.28 -1.65
C LEU A 93 7.59 5.43 -0.38
N LEU A 94 7.43 6.08 0.78
CA LEU A 94 7.30 5.36 2.05
C LEU A 94 6.12 4.39 2.05
N LEU A 95 4.94 4.86 1.67
CA LEU A 95 3.73 4.03 1.61
C LEU A 95 3.90 2.88 0.63
N LYS A 96 4.49 3.13 -0.54
CA LYS A 96 4.77 2.10 -1.55
C LYS A 96 5.70 1.02 -1.00
N GLU A 97 6.81 1.40 -0.34
CA GLU A 97 7.73 0.46 0.30
C GLU A 97 7.05 -0.37 1.39
N LEU A 98 6.28 0.26 2.27
CA LEU A 98 5.59 -0.43 3.35
C LEU A 98 4.57 -1.45 2.84
N LEU A 99 3.84 -1.13 1.77
CA LEU A 99 2.90 -2.04 1.12
C LEU A 99 3.63 -3.20 0.44
N MET A 100 4.69 -2.91 -0.33
CA MET A 100 5.44 -3.94 -1.05
C MET A 100 6.17 -4.90 -0.12
N ARG A 101 6.65 -4.41 1.02
CA ARG A 101 7.23 -5.21 2.09
C ARG A 101 6.19 -5.91 2.96
N ARG A 102 4.90 -5.70 2.70
CA ARG A 102 3.78 -6.25 3.50
C ARG A 102 3.87 -5.89 4.99
N ILE A 103 4.46 -4.73 5.30
CA ILE A 103 4.54 -4.21 6.69
C ILE A 103 3.21 -3.59 7.07
N VAL A 104 2.52 -2.97 6.11
CA VAL A 104 1.18 -2.41 6.28
C VAL A 104 0.25 -2.93 5.18
N GLU A 105 -1.00 -3.16 5.55
CA GLU A 105 -2.07 -3.57 4.64
C GLU A 105 -3.13 -2.47 4.51
N ARG A 106 -3.28 -1.67 5.57
CA ARG A 106 -4.32 -0.64 5.63
C ARG A 106 -3.70 0.74 5.80
N ILE A 107 -4.16 1.69 4.98
CA ILE A 107 -3.66 3.05 4.96
C ILE A 107 -4.84 4.03 4.98
N LEU A 108 -4.80 4.97 5.90
CA LEU A 108 -5.68 6.13 5.93
C LEU A 108 -4.86 7.40 5.70
N ILE A 109 -5.13 8.10 4.60
CA ILE A 109 -4.57 9.41 4.32
C ILE A 109 -5.59 10.47 4.74
N VAL A 110 -5.19 11.38 5.62
CA VAL A 110 -6.02 12.49 6.08
C VAL A 110 -5.44 13.79 5.56
N THR A 111 -6.24 14.55 4.82
CA THR A 111 -5.81 15.80 4.17
C THR A 111 -6.83 16.92 4.37
N PRO A 112 -6.47 18.19 4.15
CA PRO A 112 -7.46 19.24 3.96
C PRO A 112 -8.44 18.88 2.82
N GLY A 113 -9.71 19.24 2.95
CA GLY A 113 -10.78 18.82 2.03
C GLY A 113 -10.50 19.12 0.56
N GLY A 114 -9.88 20.25 0.25
CA GLY A 114 -9.50 20.63 -1.11
C GLY A 114 -8.42 19.76 -1.76
N LEU A 115 -7.67 18.96 -0.98
CA LEU A 115 -6.57 18.14 -1.48
C LEU A 115 -6.92 16.65 -1.61
N THR A 116 -8.09 16.22 -1.15
CA THR A 116 -8.46 14.80 -1.11
C THR A 116 -8.44 14.13 -2.47
N LYS A 117 -9.01 14.76 -3.50
CA LYS A 117 -8.99 14.24 -4.87
C LYS A 117 -7.58 14.20 -5.45
N GLN A 118 -6.80 15.25 -5.26
CA GLN A 118 -5.41 15.30 -5.72
C GLN A 118 -4.59 14.14 -5.12
N TRP A 119 -4.75 13.88 -3.82
CA TRP A 119 -4.07 12.76 -3.17
C TRP A 119 -4.55 11.40 -3.69
N GLN A 120 -5.83 11.25 -3.96
CA GLN A 120 -6.39 10.01 -4.48
C GLN A 120 -5.92 9.73 -5.91
N GLU A 121 -6.12 10.69 -6.81
CA GLU A 121 -5.98 10.51 -8.26
C GLU A 121 -4.55 10.74 -8.72
N ASP A 122 -4.01 11.93 -8.46
CA ASP A 122 -2.71 12.34 -9.02
C ASP A 122 -1.54 11.74 -8.23
N GLU A 123 -1.57 11.90 -6.91
CA GLU A 123 -0.42 11.54 -6.10
C GLU A 123 -0.32 10.03 -5.94
N MET A 124 -1.32 9.38 -5.37
CA MET A 124 -1.27 7.94 -5.12
C MET A 124 -1.63 7.12 -6.35
N GLY A 125 -2.66 7.53 -7.10
CA GLY A 125 -3.13 6.81 -8.30
C GLY A 125 -2.11 6.82 -9.42
N VAL A 126 -1.81 8.01 -9.94
CA VAL A 126 -0.93 8.16 -11.13
C VAL A 126 0.55 7.92 -10.78
N LYS A 127 1.09 8.60 -9.77
CA LYS A 127 2.53 8.56 -9.48
C LYS A 127 2.99 7.23 -8.89
N PHE A 128 2.20 6.65 -7.99
CA PHE A 128 2.59 5.44 -7.26
C PHE A 128 1.82 4.18 -7.63
N ASN A 129 0.78 4.30 -8.46
CA ASN A 129 -0.10 3.20 -8.83
C ASN A 129 -0.64 2.45 -7.59
N ILE A 130 -1.12 3.23 -6.61
CA ILE A 130 -1.78 2.73 -5.40
C ILE A 130 -3.23 3.25 -5.43
N PRO A 131 -4.23 2.39 -5.64
CA PRO A 131 -5.61 2.80 -5.66
C PRO A 131 -6.09 3.15 -4.25
N PHE A 132 -6.66 4.34 -4.08
CA PHE A 132 -7.29 4.78 -2.85
C PHE A 132 -8.77 5.07 -3.08
N LYS A 133 -9.60 4.76 -2.09
CA LYS A 133 -11.02 5.13 -2.07
C LYS A 133 -11.19 6.46 -1.34
N LEU A 134 -11.77 7.45 -2.01
CA LEU A 134 -12.16 8.70 -1.35
C LEU A 134 -13.41 8.45 -0.51
N VAL A 135 -13.30 8.70 0.79
CA VAL A 135 -14.42 8.58 1.73
C VAL A 135 -14.82 9.95 2.23
N ASN A 136 -16.04 10.31 1.91
CA ASN A 136 -16.73 11.51 2.37
C ASN A 136 -18.03 11.14 3.10
N ARG A 137 -18.83 12.14 3.46
CA ARG A 137 -20.10 11.92 4.15
C ARG A 137 -21.09 11.05 3.36
N GLU A 138 -21.16 11.24 2.05
CA GLU A 138 -22.10 10.50 1.18
C GLU A 138 -21.71 9.03 1.13
N VAL A 139 -20.43 8.74 0.89
CA VAL A 139 -19.89 7.37 0.85
C VAL A 139 -20.08 6.69 2.21
N PHE A 140 -19.76 7.35 3.31
CA PHE A 140 -19.92 6.81 4.65
C PHE A 140 -21.38 6.55 5.02
N SER A 141 -22.31 7.43 4.59
CA SER A 141 -23.76 7.22 4.85
C SER A 141 -24.30 6.03 4.06
N SER A 142 -23.81 5.77 2.85
CA SER A 142 -24.21 4.63 2.02
C SER A 142 -23.51 3.32 2.42
N GLU A 143 -22.28 3.39 2.92
CA GLU A 143 -21.45 2.26 3.31
C GLU A 143 -20.76 2.54 4.66
N PRO A 144 -21.45 2.39 5.81
CA PRO A 144 -20.87 2.68 7.13
C PRO A 144 -19.64 1.82 7.48
N THR A 145 -19.52 0.65 6.85
CA THR A 145 -18.39 -0.27 7.04
C THR A 145 -17.21 0.01 6.12
N VAL A 146 -17.22 1.11 5.35
CA VAL A 146 -16.20 1.44 4.34
C VAL A 146 -14.77 1.42 4.89
N PHE A 147 -14.58 1.85 6.13
CA PHE A 147 -13.27 1.81 6.78
C PHE A 147 -12.81 0.40 7.15
N GLN A 148 -13.70 -0.59 7.20
CA GLN A 148 -13.38 -1.98 7.47
C GLN A 148 -13.20 -2.78 6.18
N THR A 149 -13.95 -2.43 5.13
CA THR A 149 -13.95 -3.13 3.84
C THR A 149 -12.90 -2.59 2.86
N SER A 150 -12.43 -1.35 3.04
CA SER A 150 -11.44 -0.72 2.15
C SER A 150 -10.09 -0.59 2.84
N ASN A 151 -9.05 -1.12 2.21
CA ASN A 151 -7.70 -1.10 2.75
C ASN A 151 -7.01 0.26 2.60
N HIS A 152 -7.28 0.98 1.52
CA HIS A 152 -6.63 2.27 1.24
C HIS A 152 -7.70 3.36 1.12
N VAL A 153 -7.70 4.30 2.04
CA VAL A 153 -8.71 5.36 2.16
C VAL A 153 -8.05 6.73 2.20
N VAL A 154 -8.64 7.69 1.48
CA VAL A 154 -8.37 9.13 1.62
C VAL A 154 -9.62 9.81 2.15
N ALA A 155 -9.46 10.66 3.14
CA ALA A 155 -10.56 11.44 3.70
C ALA A 155 -10.10 12.84 4.15
N SER A 156 -11.05 13.77 4.27
CA SER A 156 -10.73 15.09 4.81
C SER A 156 -10.64 15.09 6.33
N ILE A 157 -9.80 15.97 6.87
CA ILE A 157 -9.65 16.15 8.31
C ILE A 157 -10.98 16.54 8.96
N ASP A 158 -11.77 17.41 8.32
CA ASP A 158 -13.07 17.87 8.83
C ASP A 158 -14.08 16.71 8.91
N PHE A 159 -14.00 15.78 7.95
CA PHE A 159 -14.87 14.60 7.95
C PHE A 159 -14.45 13.58 9.02
N ILE A 160 -13.15 13.29 9.12
CA ILE A 160 -12.61 12.31 10.08
C ILE A 160 -12.81 12.78 11.53
N SER A 161 -12.74 14.10 11.79
CA SER A 161 -12.88 14.68 13.13
C SER A 161 -14.31 14.59 13.71
N ARG A 162 -15.27 14.08 12.95
CA ARG A 162 -16.65 13.88 13.44
C ARG A 162 -16.71 12.71 14.42
N GLU A 163 -17.50 12.87 15.44
CA GLU A 163 -17.63 11.89 16.55
C GLU A 163 -18.12 10.51 16.04
N ASP A 164 -19.10 10.51 15.12
CA ASP A 164 -19.64 9.29 14.50
C ASP A 164 -18.58 8.50 13.72
N VAL A 165 -17.67 9.20 13.03
CA VAL A 165 -16.58 8.59 12.26
C VAL A 165 -15.44 8.12 13.17
N LEU A 166 -15.05 8.94 14.17
CA LEU A 166 -14.03 8.59 15.14
C LEU A 166 -14.38 7.32 15.91
N ASN A 167 -15.65 7.16 16.29
CA ASN A 167 -16.13 5.96 16.99
C ASN A 167 -15.94 4.68 16.14
N VAL A 168 -16.11 4.76 14.83
CA VAL A 168 -15.88 3.62 13.93
C VAL A 168 -14.39 3.33 13.75
N LEU A 169 -13.55 4.38 13.69
CA LEU A 169 -12.10 4.23 13.53
C LEU A 169 -11.38 3.74 14.78
N SER A 170 -11.99 3.89 15.96
CA SER A 170 -11.40 3.47 17.25
C SER A 170 -11.72 2.03 17.64
N GLN A 171 -12.55 1.33 16.88
CA GLN A 171 -12.88 -0.09 17.03
C GLN A 171 -11.88 -0.98 16.29
#